data_9c86d4e71acd6ae2a489be7a9f00a8a1
#
_entry.id   9c86d4e71acd6ae2a489be7a9f00a8a1
#
_cell.length_a   1.000
_cell.length_b   1.000
_cell.length_c   1.000
_cell.angle_alpha   90.00
_cell.angle_beta   90.00
_cell.angle_gamma   90.00
#
_symmetry.space_group_name_H-M   'P 1'
#
loop_
_entity.id
_entity.type
_entity.pdbx_description
1 polymer ?
#
loop_
_entity_poly.entity_id
_entity_poly.type
_entity_poly.pdbx_seq_one_letter_code
_entity_poly.pdbx_strand_id
1 'polypeptide(L)'
;MLPGFVDTDIETGEVRIRAAIGGSGSPLLLLHGHPQNHLTWHKVAPALAERFTVVATDLRGYGDSGKPASTPDHLPYSKRVMARDQIAVMRSLGHERFAVVGHDRGGRVAHRMALDHPAAVERLAVLDIAPTATMYARTDKEFATRYFWWFFLIQPYDLPERLIAGDPEYFLRKHIDGQSRTPGAVEEAVFQDYLRCYLDPAMRHAVCEDYRAAATIDLQHDAADAGQRVTAPLLALWGAKGVVGQLYDVLATWREKATHVSGRALDCGHTLQEEAPEALLRELRPFLA
;
A
#
# COMPACT_ATOMS: atom_id res chain seq x y z
N MET A 1 17.09 -7.06 -1.72
CA MET A 1 16.68 -7.71 -3.00
C MET A 1 15.78 -8.90 -2.67
N LEU A 2 14.66 -9.06 -3.37
CA LEU A 2 13.79 -10.23 -3.24
C LEU A 2 14.46 -11.47 -3.83
N PRO A 3 14.47 -12.63 -3.13
CA PRO A 3 15.11 -13.84 -3.64
C PRO A 3 14.47 -14.32 -4.95
N GLY A 4 15.29 -14.50 -5.99
CA GLY A 4 14.83 -14.94 -7.33
C GLY A 4 14.20 -13.84 -8.19
N PHE A 5 14.30 -12.57 -7.77
CA PHE A 5 13.79 -11.42 -8.51
C PHE A 5 14.95 -10.58 -9.09
N VAL A 6 14.65 -9.85 -10.14
CA VAL A 6 15.53 -8.87 -10.75
C VAL A 6 14.99 -7.47 -10.45
N ASP A 7 15.83 -6.66 -9.82
CA ASP A 7 15.51 -5.24 -9.59
C ASP A 7 15.71 -4.44 -10.88
N THR A 8 14.75 -3.60 -11.21
CA THR A 8 14.81 -2.74 -12.40
C THR A 8 14.18 -1.38 -12.11
N ASP A 9 14.57 -0.39 -12.87
CA ASP A 9 13.96 0.94 -12.87
C ASP A 9 13.12 1.11 -14.14
N ILE A 10 11.88 1.54 -13.97
CA ILE A 10 10.92 1.74 -15.06
C ILE A 10 10.50 3.20 -15.10
N GLU A 11 10.74 3.84 -16.25
CA GLU A 11 10.31 5.22 -16.49
C GLU A 11 8.83 5.24 -16.89
N THR A 12 7.99 5.93 -16.11
CA THR A 12 6.55 6.04 -16.37
C THR A 12 6.19 7.29 -17.18
N GLY A 13 7.18 8.11 -17.51
CA GLY A 13 7.02 9.42 -18.15
C GLY A 13 6.93 10.57 -17.15
N GLU A 14 6.44 10.34 -15.94
CA GLU A 14 6.37 11.34 -14.86
C GLU A 14 7.36 11.05 -13.72
N VAL A 15 7.63 9.79 -13.46
CA VAL A 15 8.49 9.35 -12.36
C VAL A 15 9.15 8.01 -12.67
N ARG A 16 10.36 7.81 -12.18
CA ARG A 16 11.03 6.51 -12.19
C ARG A 16 10.49 5.64 -11.07
N ILE A 17 10.02 4.44 -11.39
CA ILE A 17 9.53 3.44 -10.44
C ILE A 17 10.53 2.29 -10.32
N ARG A 18 10.99 2.02 -9.10
CA ARG A 18 11.74 0.82 -8.75
C ARG A 18 10.79 -0.37 -8.70
N ALA A 19 11.15 -1.45 -9.37
CA ALA A 19 10.42 -2.71 -9.37
C ALA A 19 11.35 -3.90 -9.17
N ALA A 20 10.89 -4.90 -8.45
CA ALA A 20 11.47 -6.24 -8.41
C ALA A 20 10.54 -7.18 -9.18
N ILE A 21 11.09 -7.87 -10.20
CA ILE A 21 10.31 -8.72 -11.13
C ILE A 21 10.82 -10.15 -11.04
N GLY A 22 9.91 -11.12 -10.90
CA GLY A 22 10.26 -12.54 -10.80
C GLY A 22 9.11 -13.46 -11.19
N GLY A 23 9.46 -14.74 -11.46
CA GLY A 23 8.50 -15.76 -11.84
C GLY A 23 8.03 -15.70 -13.29
N SER A 24 7.01 -16.50 -13.60
CA SER A 24 6.38 -16.57 -14.92
C SER A 24 4.92 -16.99 -14.77
N GLY A 25 4.05 -16.54 -15.67
CA GLY A 25 2.61 -16.82 -15.66
C GLY A 25 1.77 -15.55 -15.73
N SER A 26 0.54 -15.62 -15.22
CA SER A 26 -0.36 -14.45 -15.20
C SER A 26 0.25 -13.29 -14.41
N PRO A 27 0.12 -12.04 -14.88
CA PRO A 27 0.76 -10.91 -14.22
C PRO A 27 0.08 -10.55 -12.90
N LEU A 28 0.91 -10.31 -11.89
CA LEU A 28 0.51 -9.95 -10.53
C LEU A 28 1.32 -8.76 -10.02
N LEU A 29 0.64 -7.66 -9.70
CA LEU A 29 1.24 -6.48 -9.11
C LEU A 29 1.12 -6.51 -7.60
N LEU A 30 2.22 -6.26 -6.88
CA LEU A 30 2.29 -6.16 -5.42
C LEU A 30 2.65 -4.74 -5.00
N LEU A 31 1.79 -4.10 -4.20
CA LEU A 31 1.95 -2.73 -3.72
C LEU A 31 2.07 -2.69 -2.20
N HIS A 32 3.20 -2.16 -1.71
CA HIS A 32 3.48 -2.01 -0.27
C HIS A 32 2.74 -0.83 0.36
N GLY A 33 2.86 -0.70 1.69
CA GLY A 33 2.36 0.42 2.47
C GLY A 33 3.45 1.28 3.10
N HIS A 34 3.04 2.22 3.94
CA HIS A 34 3.93 3.02 4.78
C HIS A 34 4.32 2.24 6.05
N PRO A 35 5.55 2.26 6.48
CA PRO A 35 6.73 2.98 5.98
C PRO A 35 7.66 2.11 5.11
N GLN A 36 7.13 1.07 4.53
CA GLN A 36 7.83 -0.01 3.86
C GLN A 36 8.23 0.35 2.40
N ASN A 37 8.82 -0.63 1.72
CA ASN A 37 9.07 -0.67 0.30
C ASN A 37 8.75 -2.08 -0.23
N HIS A 38 9.12 -2.40 -1.47
CA HIS A 38 8.85 -3.72 -2.09
C HIS A 38 9.38 -4.91 -1.29
N LEU A 39 10.38 -4.72 -0.42
CA LEU A 39 10.94 -5.82 0.39
C LEU A 39 9.96 -6.39 1.42
N THR A 40 8.88 -5.68 1.76
CA THR A 40 7.83 -6.22 2.62
C THR A 40 7.26 -7.55 2.10
N TRP A 41 7.39 -7.80 0.81
CA TRP A 41 6.90 -9.01 0.14
C TRP A 41 7.87 -10.19 0.18
N HIS A 42 9.05 -10.08 0.83
CA HIS A 42 10.13 -11.07 0.76
C HIS A 42 9.73 -12.48 1.21
N LYS A 43 8.75 -12.62 2.12
CA LYS A 43 8.23 -13.91 2.58
C LYS A 43 7.12 -14.49 1.67
N VAL A 44 6.53 -13.67 0.81
CA VAL A 44 5.33 -14.04 0.04
C VAL A 44 5.61 -14.08 -1.47
N ALA A 45 6.36 -13.11 -1.98
CA ALA A 45 6.60 -12.96 -3.41
C ALA A 45 7.27 -14.20 -4.05
N PRO A 46 8.28 -14.85 -3.45
CA PRO A 46 8.88 -16.06 -4.05
C PRO A 46 7.88 -17.19 -4.26
N ALA A 47 6.96 -17.41 -3.30
CA ALA A 47 5.94 -18.46 -3.40
C ALA A 47 4.83 -18.11 -4.41
N LEU A 48 4.58 -16.84 -4.68
CA LEU A 48 3.67 -16.40 -5.75
C LEU A 48 4.34 -16.49 -7.12
N ALA A 49 5.66 -16.24 -7.20
CA ALA A 49 6.43 -16.32 -8.43
C ALA A 49 6.52 -17.74 -9.03
N GLU A 50 6.16 -18.78 -8.26
CA GLU A 50 6.02 -20.16 -8.77
C GLU A 50 4.92 -20.27 -9.86
N ARG A 51 3.93 -19.35 -9.88
CA ARG A 51 2.76 -19.41 -10.76
C ARG A 51 2.40 -18.10 -11.45
N PHE A 52 3.02 -16.99 -11.04
CA PHE A 52 2.73 -15.65 -11.56
C PHE A 52 4.00 -14.95 -12.01
N THR A 53 3.87 -14.07 -12.99
CA THR A 53 4.85 -13.01 -13.21
C THR A 53 4.58 -11.93 -12.18
N VAL A 54 5.37 -11.91 -11.11
CA VAL A 54 5.19 -11.00 -9.99
C VAL A 54 6.00 -9.74 -10.23
N VAL A 55 5.34 -8.58 -10.11
CA VAL A 55 5.93 -7.24 -10.16
C VAL A 55 5.68 -6.58 -8.80
N ALA A 56 6.71 -6.44 -7.97
CA ALA A 56 6.64 -5.75 -6.68
C ALA A 56 7.33 -4.39 -6.82
N THR A 57 6.57 -3.30 -6.67
CA THR A 57 7.08 -1.94 -6.91
C THR A 57 7.25 -1.17 -5.61
N ASP A 58 8.19 -0.21 -5.61
CA ASP A 58 8.17 0.90 -4.68
C ASP A 58 7.20 1.96 -5.21
N LEU A 59 6.28 2.39 -4.38
CA LEU A 59 5.35 3.47 -4.75
C LEU A 59 6.11 4.79 -4.99
N ARG A 60 5.56 5.67 -5.82
CA ARG A 60 6.04 7.05 -5.96
C ARG A 60 6.29 7.66 -4.56
N GLY A 61 7.47 8.22 -4.34
CA GLY A 61 7.85 8.82 -3.08
C GLY A 61 8.44 7.86 -2.04
N TYR A 62 8.37 6.55 -2.27
CA TYR A 62 8.85 5.51 -1.36
C TYR A 62 10.06 4.76 -1.91
N GLY A 63 10.76 4.08 -1.02
CA GLY A 63 11.87 3.19 -1.38
C GLY A 63 12.89 3.86 -2.29
N ASP A 64 13.25 3.18 -3.35
CA ASP A 64 14.16 3.68 -4.37
C ASP A 64 13.45 4.29 -5.60
N SER A 65 12.11 4.42 -5.56
CA SER A 65 11.35 5.16 -6.57
C SER A 65 11.59 6.67 -6.52
N GLY A 66 11.31 7.36 -7.61
CA GLY A 66 11.42 8.81 -7.72
C GLY A 66 10.52 9.55 -6.73
N LYS A 67 10.98 10.71 -6.30
CA LYS A 67 10.33 11.57 -5.29
C LYS A 67 10.13 12.97 -5.89
N PRO A 68 9.18 13.11 -6.85
CA PRO A 68 8.94 14.40 -7.52
C PRO A 68 8.46 15.47 -6.53
N ALA A 69 8.67 16.73 -6.90
CA ALA A 69 8.13 17.83 -6.14
C ALA A 69 6.61 17.76 -6.06
N SER A 70 6.05 18.19 -4.95
CA SER A 70 4.61 18.31 -4.76
C SER A 70 4.09 19.68 -5.19
N THR A 71 2.77 19.82 -5.19
CA THR A 71 2.04 21.06 -5.44
C THR A 71 1.19 21.40 -4.21
N PRO A 72 0.71 22.66 -4.06
CA PRO A 72 -0.08 23.04 -2.90
C PRO A 72 -1.38 22.25 -2.68
N ASP A 73 -1.90 21.63 -3.73
CA ASP A 73 -3.06 20.72 -3.67
C ASP A 73 -2.69 19.25 -3.44
N HIS A 74 -1.40 18.95 -3.31
CA HIS A 74 -0.83 17.60 -3.10
C HIS A 74 -1.14 16.60 -4.23
N LEU A 75 -1.63 17.07 -5.38
CA LEU A 75 -2.04 16.24 -6.52
C LEU A 75 -0.99 15.21 -6.97
N PRO A 76 0.33 15.54 -7.05
CA PRO A 76 1.36 14.59 -7.46
C PRO A 76 1.42 13.31 -6.60
N TYR A 77 0.95 13.35 -5.36
CA TYR A 77 0.94 12.22 -4.43
C TYR A 77 -0.46 11.65 -4.20
N SER A 78 -1.46 12.05 -5.00
CA SER A 78 -2.79 11.46 -4.94
C SER A 78 -2.78 9.99 -5.38
N LYS A 79 -3.69 9.21 -4.82
CA LYS A 79 -3.85 7.79 -5.19
C LYS A 79 -4.17 7.60 -6.68
N ARG A 80 -4.82 8.59 -7.29
CA ARG A 80 -5.09 8.62 -8.73
C ARG A 80 -3.81 8.72 -9.56
N VAL A 81 -2.89 9.61 -9.18
CA VAL A 81 -1.59 9.76 -9.85
C VAL A 81 -0.73 8.51 -9.61
N MET A 82 -0.64 8.03 -8.36
CA MET A 82 0.10 6.81 -8.03
C MET A 82 -0.44 5.58 -8.76
N ALA A 83 -1.76 5.48 -8.96
CA ALA A 83 -2.37 4.41 -9.74
C ALA A 83 -1.95 4.47 -11.22
N ARG A 84 -1.88 5.66 -11.82
CA ARG A 84 -1.39 5.85 -13.20
C ARG A 84 0.06 5.39 -13.37
N ASP A 85 0.92 5.65 -12.37
CA ASP A 85 2.30 5.13 -12.40
C ASP A 85 2.31 3.61 -12.52
N GLN A 86 1.52 2.92 -11.72
CA GLN A 86 1.49 1.47 -11.69
C GLN A 86 0.89 0.87 -12.98
N ILE A 87 -0.12 1.53 -13.54
CA ILE A 87 -0.64 1.18 -14.89
C ILE A 87 0.46 1.33 -15.95
N ALA A 88 1.24 2.42 -15.90
CA ALA A 88 2.34 2.64 -16.83
C ALA A 88 3.44 1.58 -16.67
N VAL A 89 3.79 1.22 -15.42
CA VAL A 89 4.72 0.12 -15.13
C VAL A 89 4.26 -1.18 -15.78
N MET A 90 3.02 -1.61 -15.51
CA MET A 90 2.52 -2.87 -16.03
C MET A 90 2.42 -2.88 -17.55
N ARG A 91 2.00 -1.78 -18.17
CA ARG A 91 1.98 -1.63 -19.63
C ARG A 91 3.37 -1.69 -20.27
N SER A 92 4.36 -1.05 -19.66
CA SER A 92 5.75 -1.09 -20.17
C SER A 92 6.34 -2.50 -20.18
N LEU A 93 5.81 -3.37 -19.30
CA LEU A 93 6.14 -4.79 -19.23
C LEU A 93 5.26 -5.67 -20.16
N GLY A 94 4.34 -5.07 -20.93
CA GLY A 94 3.45 -5.78 -21.85
C GLY A 94 2.17 -6.33 -21.17
N HIS A 95 1.86 -5.90 -19.96
CA HIS A 95 0.72 -6.38 -19.20
C HIS A 95 -0.44 -5.37 -19.19
N GLU A 96 -1.41 -5.51 -20.08
CA GLU A 96 -2.60 -4.66 -20.14
C GLU A 96 -3.65 -5.01 -19.07
N ARG A 97 -3.64 -6.26 -18.62
CA ARG A 97 -4.56 -6.79 -17.59
C ARG A 97 -3.77 -7.60 -16.57
N PHE A 98 -4.10 -7.43 -15.29
CA PHE A 98 -3.38 -8.07 -14.20
C PHE A 98 -4.21 -8.13 -12.91
N ALA A 99 -3.83 -9.03 -12.01
CA ALA A 99 -4.29 -9.00 -10.63
C ALA A 99 -3.42 -8.06 -9.79
N VAL A 100 -3.99 -7.45 -8.74
CA VAL A 100 -3.25 -6.57 -7.83
C VAL A 100 -3.52 -6.92 -6.38
N VAL A 101 -2.46 -6.96 -5.59
CA VAL A 101 -2.50 -7.08 -4.12
C VAL A 101 -1.85 -5.84 -3.53
N GLY A 102 -2.60 -5.09 -2.72
CA GLY A 102 -2.09 -3.87 -2.08
C GLY A 102 -2.25 -3.91 -0.57
N HIS A 103 -1.16 -3.60 0.14
CA HIS A 103 -1.15 -3.43 1.59
C HIS A 103 -1.16 -1.94 1.95
N ASP A 104 -1.93 -1.54 2.96
CA ASP A 104 -2.01 -0.17 3.50
C ASP A 104 -2.09 0.90 2.38
N ARG A 105 -1.09 1.77 2.23
CA ARG A 105 -1.06 2.83 1.18
C ARG A 105 -1.19 2.23 -0.20
N GLY A 106 -0.51 1.11 -0.47
CA GLY A 106 -0.62 0.36 -1.72
C GLY A 106 -2.01 -0.21 -1.97
N GLY A 107 -2.73 -0.62 -0.93
CA GLY A 107 -4.13 -1.05 -1.04
C GLY A 107 -5.06 0.09 -1.46
N ARG A 108 -4.77 1.33 -1.01
CA ARG A 108 -5.52 2.52 -1.41
C ARG A 108 -5.25 2.90 -2.87
N VAL A 109 -3.98 2.78 -3.31
CA VAL A 109 -3.59 2.93 -4.73
C VAL A 109 -4.30 1.86 -5.57
N ALA A 110 -4.30 0.60 -5.16
CA ALA A 110 -4.97 -0.50 -5.86
C ALA A 110 -6.50 -0.30 -5.96
N HIS A 111 -7.14 0.19 -4.88
CA HIS A 111 -8.56 0.56 -4.90
C HIS A 111 -8.84 1.66 -5.93
N ARG A 112 -8.07 2.75 -5.90
CA ARG A 112 -8.22 3.84 -6.87
C ARG A 112 -7.95 3.37 -8.30
N MET A 113 -6.95 2.52 -8.50
CA MET A 113 -6.64 1.91 -9.79
C MET A 113 -7.82 1.09 -10.34
N ALA A 114 -8.47 0.28 -9.50
CA ALA A 114 -9.60 -0.54 -9.92
C ALA A 114 -10.83 0.31 -10.29
N LEU A 115 -11.00 1.51 -9.71
CA LEU A 115 -12.05 2.46 -10.10
C LEU A 115 -11.71 3.18 -11.40
N ASP A 116 -10.48 3.71 -11.55
CA ASP A 116 -10.10 4.52 -12.71
C ASP A 116 -9.76 3.66 -13.95
N HIS A 117 -9.30 2.42 -13.75
CA HIS A 117 -8.85 1.50 -14.81
C HIS A 117 -9.50 0.11 -14.68
N PRO A 118 -10.85 0.01 -14.68
CA PRO A 118 -11.55 -1.26 -14.44
C PRO A 118 -11.23 -2.34 -15.49
N ALA A 119 -10.82 -1.95 -16.70
CA ALA A 119 -10.43 -2.90 -17.74
C ALA A 119 -9.06 -3.54 -17.50
N ALA A 120 -8.19 -2.91 -16.70
CA ALA A 120 -6.85 -3.41 -16.41
C ALA A 120 -6.81 -4.33 -15.18
N VAL A 121 -7.66 -4.08 -14.17
CA VAL A 121 -7.65 -4.83 -12.90
C VAL A 121 -8.60 -6.02 -12.99
N GLU A 122 -8.04 -7.23 -13.04
CA GLU A 122 -8.82 -8.47 -13.10
C GLU A 122 -9.32 -8.94 -11.73
N ARG A 123 -8.48 -8.79 -10.70
CA ARG A 123 -8.75 -9.14 -9.30
C ARG A 123 -8.04 -8.14 -8.39
N LEU A 124 -8.68 -7.76 -7.31
CA LEU A 124 -8.15 -6.83 -6.32
C LEU A 124 -8.11 -7.49 -4.95
N ALA A 125 -6.94 -7.62 -4.34
CA ALA A 125 -6.82 -7.92 -2.92
C ALA A 125 -6.30 -6.71 -2.14
N VAL A 126 -6.97 -6.38 -1.04
CA VAL A 126 -6.59 -5.30 -0.13
C VAL A 126 -6.27 -5.86 1.25
N LEU A 127 -5.12 -5.44 1.80
CA LEU A 127 -4.60 -5.95 3.07
C LEU A 127 -4.62 -4.87 4.15
N ASP A 128 -5.33 -5.16 5.24
CA ASP A 128 -5.47 -4.38 6.48
C ASP A 128 -5.85 -2.91 6.29
N ILE A 129 -6.85 -2.66 5.44
CA ILE A 129 -7.43 -1.33 5.24
C ILE A 129 -8.96 -1.35 5.16
N ALA A 130 -9.56 -0.24 5.53
CA ALA A 130 -10.91 0.17 5.12
C ALA A 130 -10.80 1.36 4.13
N PRO A 131 -11.83 1.69 3.33
CA PRO A 131 -11.80 2.81 2.39
C PRO A 131 -11.42 4.14 3.06
N THR A 132 -10.56 4.94 2.42
CA THR A 132 -10.00 6.17 2.99
C THR A 132 -11.08 7.14 3.46
N ALA A 133 -12.06 7.42 2.62
CA ALA A 133 -13.17 8.32 2.97
C ALA A 133 -13.99 7.80 4.16
N THR A 134 -14.21 6.48 4.25
CA THR A 134 -14.90 5.86 5.38
C THR A 134 -14.13 6.06 6.69
N MET A 135 -12.80 5.89 6.66
CA MET A 135 -11.96 6.06 7.85
C MET A 135 -11.96 7.51 8.33
N TYR A 136 -11.79 8.48 7.43
CA TYR A 136 -11.88 9.91 7.80
C TYR A 136 -13.27 10.32 8.30
N ALA A 137 -14.33 9.86 7.64
CA ALA A 137 -15.70 10.18 8.04
C ALA A 137 -16.12 9.60 9.41
N ARG A 138 -15.48 8.52 9.84
CA ARG A 138 -15.74 7.85 11.12
C ARG A 138 -14.63 8.11 12.16
N THR A 139 -13.87 9.21 11.99
CA THR A 139 -12.84 9.60 12.95
C THR A 139 -13.44 9.95 14.29
N ASP A 140 -12.94 9.30 15.31
CA ASP A 140 -13.23 9.58 16.71
C ASP A 140 -11.94 9.60 17.55
N LYS A 141 -12.07 9.73 18.89
CA LYS A 141 -10.91 9.74 19.79
C LYS A 141 -10.12 8.44 19.71
N GLU A 142 -10.79 7.28 19.60
CA GLU A 142 -10.10 6.00 19.57
C GLU A 142 -9.28 5.87 18.28
N PHE A 143 -9.88 6.16 17.12
CA PHE A 143 -9.17 6.16 15.85
C PHE A 143 -8.01 7.15 15.85
N ALA A 144 -8.24 8.40 16.28
CA ALA A 144 -7.19 9.42 16.31
C ALA A 144 -6.02 9.06 17.25
N THR A 145 -6.29 8.36 18.35
CA THR A 145 -5.25 7.89 19.27
C THR A 145 -4.44 6.73 18.68
N ARG A 146 -5.12 5.75 18.05
CA ARG A 146 -4.50 4.52 17.56
C ARG A 146 -3.83 4.69 16.20
N TYR A 147 -4.30 5.65 15.41
CA TYR A 147 -3.78 6.06 14.10
C TYR A 147 -3.27 7.50 14.11
N PHE A 148 -2.63 7.94 15.22
CA PHE A 148 -2.21 9.33 15.40
C PHE A 148 -1.37 9.88 14.24
N TRP A 149 -0.59 9.02 13.56
CA TRP A 149 0.24 9.42 12.43
C TRP A 149 -0.58 9.91 11.23
N TRP A 150 -1.84 9.50 11.07
CA TRP A 150 -2.74 10.06 10.05
C TRP A 150 -2.97 11.55 10.24
N PHE A 151 -2.97 12.02 11.48
CA PHE A 151 -3.17 13.42 11.84
C PHE A 151 -1.85 14.16 12.05
N PHE A 152 -0.78 13.45 12.37
CA PHE A 152 0.56 13.99 12.51
C PHE A 152 1.19 14.26 11.14
N LEU A 153 1.17 13.28 10.23
CA LEU A 153 1.83 13.37 8.92
C LEU A 153 1.14 14.36 7.97
N ILE A 154 -0.12 14.73 8.21
CA ILE A 154 -0.83 15.73 7.41
C ILE A 154 -0.59 17.17 7.89
N GLN A 155 0.12 17.36 8.99
CA GLN A 155 0.40 18.73 9.46
C GLN A 155 1.20 19.52 8.42
N PRO A 156 1.08 20.87 8.41
CA PRO A 156 1.78 21.70 7.43
C PRO A 156 3.28 21.43 7.41
N TYR A 157 3.86 21.57 6.23
CA TYR A 157 5.31 21.56 6.05
C TYR A 157 5.95 22.66 6.91
N ASP A 158 7.03 22.41 7.65
CA ASP A 158 7.87 21.20 7.72
C ASP A 158 7.76 20.50 9.08
N LEU A 159 6.63 20.61 9.76
CA LEU A 159 6.51 20.15 11.14
C LEU A 159 6.77 18.63 11.29
N PRO A 160 6.05 17.72 10.60
CA PRO A 160 6.30 16.28 10.75
C PRO A 160 7.66 15.88 10.21
N GLU A 161 8.09 16.46 9.09
CA GLU A 161 9.38 16.17 8.48
C GLU A 161 10.55 16.46 9.45
N ARG A 162 10.51 17.60 10.14
CA ARG A 162 11.55 18.01 11.12
C ARG A 162 11.53 17.15 12.37
N LEU A 163 10.35 16.84 12.90
CA LEU A 163 10.24 16.03 14.11
C LEU A 163 10.74 14.61 13.85
N ILE A 164 10.41 14.03 12.71
CA ILE A 164 10.93 12.73 12.30
C ILE A 164 12.44 12.78 12.04
N ALA A 165 12.96 13.85 11.45
CA ALA A 165 14.38 14.02 11.19
C ALA A 165 15.24 14.08 12.49
N GLY A 166 14.63 14.39 13.62
CA GLY A 166 15.30 14.37 14.92
C GLY A 166 15.75 13.00 15.38
N ASP A 167 14.96 11.96 15.09
CA ASP A 167 15.29 10.55 15.33
C ASP A 167 14.45 9.64 14.41
N PRO A 168 14.85 9.48 13.15
CA PRO A 168 14.08 8.69 12.17
C PRO A 168 14.00 7.21 12.54
N GLU A 169 15.04 6.63 13.12
CA GLU A 169 15.05 5.23 13.54
C GLU A 169 14.04 4.97 14.66
N TYR A 170 14.04 5.81 15.69
CA TYR A 170 13.07 5.69 16.77
C TYR A 170 11.63 5.80 16.27
N PHE A 171 11.36 6.80 15.42
CA PHE A 171 10.02 6.96 14.82
C PHE A 171 9.60 5.72 14.04
N LEU A 172 10.49 5.22 13.18
CA LEU A 172 10.22 4.08 12.32
C LEU A 172 9.98 2.78 13.14
N ARG A 173 10.85 2.50 14.13
CA ARG A 173 10.68 1.34 15.02
C ARG A 173 9.36 1.43 15.79
N LYS A 174 9.05 2.57 16.37
CA LYS A 174 7.78 2.77 17.10
C LYS A 174 6.56 2.65 16.21
N HIS A 175 6.66 3.09 14.96
CA HIS A 175 5.59 2.95 13.99
C HIS A 175 5.34 1.47 13.63
N ILE A 176 6.39 0.73 13.29
CA ILE A 176 6.30 -0.70 12.92
C ILE A 176 5.89 -1.54 14.13
N ASP A 177 6.57 -1.42 15.26
CA ASP A 177 6.30 -2.19 16.48
C ASP A 177 4.90 -1.92 17.04
N GLY A 178 4.44 -0.67 16.91
CA GLY A 178 3.10 -0.27 17.34
C GLY A 178 1.96 -0.94 16.58
N GLN A 179 2.22 -1.39 15.37
CA GLN A 179 1.24 -2.02 14.48
C GLN A 179 1.40 -3.54 14.37
N SER A 180 2.62 -4.06 14.51
CA SER A 180 2.88 -5.50 14.53
C SER A 180 2.35 -6.14 15.82
N ARG A 181 1.89 -7.37 15.70
CA ARG A 181 1.46 -8.22 16.82
C ARG A 181 2.23 -9.53 16.89
N THR A 182 3.26 -9.64 16.07
CA THR A 182 4.16 -10.79 15.98
C THR A 182 5.59 -10.30 16.14
N PRO A 183 6.20 -10.44 17.34
CA PRO A 183 7.57 -9.98 17.56
C PRO A 183 8.54 -10.60 16.56
N GLY A 184 9.41 -9.78 15.97
CA GLY A 184 10.40 -10.21 14.99
C GLY A 184 9.83 -10.54 13.58
N ALA A 185 8.57 -10.22 13.33
CA ALA A 185 7.99 -10.44 12.00
C ALA A 185 8.69 -9.64 10.91
N VAL A 186 9.06 -8.40 11.19
CA VAL A 186 9.95 -7.62 10.33
C VAL A 186 11.39 -7.97 10.68
N GLU A 187 12.08 -8.61 9.75
CA GLU A 187 13.48 -9.02 9.94
C GLU A 187 14.39 -7.77 9.99
N GLU A 188 15.43 -7.81 10.84
CA GLU A 188 16.30 -6.64 11.04
C GLU A 188 16.94 -6.17 9.72
N ALA A 189 17.34 -7.07 8.86
CA ALA A 189 17.91 -6.71 7.56
C ALA A 189 16.91 -5.95 6.66
N VAL A 190 15.62 -6.30 6.73
CA VAL A 190 14.53 -5.63 6.01
C VAL A 190 14.23 -4.28 6.66
N PHE A 191 14.19 -4.23 8.01
CA PHE A 191 14.04 -2.98 8.74
C PHE A 191 15.15 -1.97 8.40
N GLN A 192 16.40 -2.41 8.32
CA GLN A 192 17.53 -1.54 7.97
C GLN A 192 17.41 -0.96 6.56
N ASP A 193 16.81 -1.67 5.61
CA ASP A 193 16.53 -1.11 4.29
C ASP A 193 15.39 -0.07 4.34
N TYR A 194 14.33 -0.31 5.11
CA TYR A 194 13.29 0.71 5.35
C TYR A 194 13.90 1.96 5.98
N LEU A 195 14.77 1.79 6.97
CA LEU A 195 15.46 2.91 7.62
C LEU A 195 16.36 3.66 6.65
N ARG A 196 17.15 2.95 5.83
CA ARG A 196 17.98 3.56 4.77
C ARG A 196 17.16 4.51 3.91
N CYS A 197 16.00 4.05 3.45
CA CYS A 197 15.11 4.88 2.65
C CYS A 197 14.53 6.05 3.46
N TYR A 198 14.17 5.80 4.71
CA TYR A 198 13.55 6.81 5.59
C TYR A 198 14.53 7.89 6.06
N LEU A 199 15.84 7.62 6.01
CA LEU A 199 16.90 8.61 6.25
C LEU A 199 16.99 9.67 5.14
N ASP A 200 16.45 9.39 3.94
CA ASP A 200 16.34 10.37 2.86
C ASP A 200 15.31 11.44 3.19
N PRO A 201 15.67 12.74 3.28
CA PRO A 201 14.72 13.82 3.51
C PRO A 201 13.61 13.89 2.46
N ALA A 202 13.94 13.55 1.20
CA ALA A 202 12.97 13.56 0.11
C ALA A 202 11.89 12.48 0.31
N MET A 203 12.26 11.30 0.83
CA MET A 203 11.28 10.28 1.15
C MET A 203 10.37 10.71 2.32
N ARG A 204 10.92 11.26 3.40
CA ARG A 204 10.11 11.75 4.53
C ARG A 204 9.10 12.81 4.08
N HIS A 205 9.52 13.73 3.22
CA HIS A 205 8.62 14.73 2.64
C HIS A 205 7.55 14.09 1.74
N ALA A 206 7.93 13.18 0.84
CA ALA A 206 7.02 12.47 -0.04
C ALA A 206 5.97 11.65 0.74
N VAL A 207 6.36 11.01 1.84
CA VAL A 207 5.44 10.33 2.76
C VAL A 207 4.41 11.30 3.33
N CYS A 208 4.85 12.46 3.83
CA CYS A 208 3.92 13.48 4.34
C CYS A 208 2.98 13.97 3.24
N GLU A 209 3.47 14.17 2.02
CA GLU A 209 2.66 14.57 0.86
C GLU A 209 1.62 13.50 0.48
N ASP A 210 1.97 12.22 0.53
CA ASP A 210 1.02 11.12 0.34
C ASP A 210 -0.12 11.14 1.38
N TYR A 211 0.18 11.43 2.65
CA TYR A 211 -0.84 11.57 3.68
C TYR A 211 -1.65 12.86 3.52
N ARG A 212 -1.02 13.99 3.17
CA ARG A 212 -1.72 15.26 2.86
C ARG A 212 -2.69 15.09 1.70
N ALA A 213 -2.25 14.42 0.62
CA ALA A 213 -3.12 14.09 -0.51
C ALA A 213 -4.31 13.22 -0.07
N ALA A 214 -4.09 12.23 0.80
CA ALA A 214 -5.18 11.37 1.30
C ALA A 214 -6.22 12.13 2.12
N ALA A 215 -5.82 13.17 2.85
CA ALA A 215 -6.70 13.99 3.67
C ALA A 215 -7.39 15.12 2.88
N THR A 216 -7.02 15.36 1.63
CA THR A 216 -7.49 16.47 0.80
C THR A 216 -7.99 16.01 -0.56
N ILE A 217 -7.11 15.98 -1.57
CA ILE A 217 -7.48 15.70 -2.96
C ILE A 217 -8.07 14.30 -3.17
N ASP A 218 -7.60 13.28 -2.44
CA ASP A 218 -8.15 11.93 -2.55
C ASP A 218 -9.60 11.88 -2.05
N LEU A 219 -9.96 12.63 -0.99
CA LEU A 219 -11.34 12.75 -0.52
C LEU A 219 -12.23 13.46 -1.54
N GLN A 220 -11.69 14.45 -2.26
CA GLN A 220 -12.42 15.10 -3.35
C GLN A 220 -12.67 14.13 -4.51
N HIS A 221 -11.66 13.33 -4.88
CA HIS A 221 -11.81 12.27 -5.88
C HIS A 221 -12.85 11.22 -5.44
N ASP A 222 -12.80 10.77 -4.17
CA ASP A 222 -13.76 9.80 -3.63
C ASP A 222 -15.18 10.35 -3.61
N ALA A 223 -15.35 11.66 -3.32
CA ALA A 223 -16.64 12.31 -3.34
C ALA A 223 -17.20 12.46 -4.78
N ALA A 224 -16.35 12.84 -5.73
CA ALA A 224 -16.73 12.95 -7.13
C ALA A 224 -17.16 11.60 -7.73
N ASP A 225 -16.55 10.50 -7.28
CA ASP A 225 -16.78 9.14 -7.74
C ASP A 225 -17.67 8.32 -6.78
N ALA A 226 -18.43 8.98 -5.88
CA ALA A 226 -19.18 8.31 -4.80
C ALA A 226 -20.16 7.22 -5.28
N GLY A 227 -20.66 7.35 -6.51
CA GLY A 227 -21.55 6.35 -7.14
C GLY A 227 -20.83 5.20 -7.83
N GLN A 228 -19.50 5.27 -7.98
CA GLN A 228 -18.73 4.23 -8.66
C GLN A 228 -18.39 3.08 -7.69
N ARG A 229 -18.37 1.86 -8.25
CA ARG A 229 -18.00 0.66 -7.49
C ARG A 229 -16.99 -0.16 -8.28
N VAL A 230 -16.05 -0.75 -7.57
CA VAL A 230 -15.11 -1.73 -8.14
C VAL A 230 -15.92 -2.92 -8.64
N THR A 231 -15.75 -3.27 -9.92
CA THR A 231 -16.43 -4.40 -10.57
C THR A 231 -15.60 -5.68 -10.53
N ALA A 232 -14.27 -5.56 -10.45
CA ALA A 232 -13.39 -6.70 -10.25
C ALA A 232 -13.70 -7.41 -8.90
N PRO A 233 -13.60 -8.74 -8.82
CA PRO A 233 -13.66 -9.44 -7.53
C PRO A 233 -12.67 -8.84 -6.54
N LEU A 234 -13.14 -8.56 -5.30
CA LEU A 234 -12.36 -7.97 -4.23
C LEU A 234 -12.22 -8.94 -3.05
N LEU A 235 -10.98 -9.20 -2.67
CA LEU A 235 -10.62 -9.93 -1.44
C LEU A 235 -10.10 -8.94 -0.42
N ALA A 236 -10.80 -8.78 0.71
CA ALA A 236 -10.35 -7.98 1.85
C ALA A 236 -9.82 -8.90 2.94
N LEU A 237 -8.53 -8.79 3.27
CA LEU A 237 -7.91 -9.51 4.39
C LEU A 237 -7.39 -8.51 5.41
N TRP A 238 -7.53 -8.82 6.69
CA TRP A 238 -7.08 -7.90 7.76
C TRP A 238 -6.54 -8.66 8.97
N GLY A 239 -5.74 -7.97 9.78
CA GLY A 239 -5.24 -8.53 11.04
C GLY A 239 -6.34 -8.56 12.11
N ALA A 240 -6.64 -9.74 12.65
CA ALA A 240 -7.60 -9.89 13.74
C ALA A 240 -7.17 -9.11 15.01
N LYS A 241 -5.86 -8.93 15.18
CA LYS A 241 -5.25 -8.16 16.28
C LYS A 241 -4.91 -6.72 15.88
N GLY A 242 -5.14 -6.37 14.61
CA GLY A 242 -4.93 -5.05 14.05
C GLY A 242 -6.02 -4.05 14.40
N VAL A 243 -5.73 -2.77 14.16
CA VAL A 243 -6.68 -1.68 14.49
C VAL A 243 -7.87 -1.69 13.54
N VAL A 244 -7.66 -2.00 12.26
CA VAL A 244 -8.70 -1.97 11.23
C VAL A 244 -9.83 -2.94 11.58
N GLY A 245 -9.50 -4.20 11.91
CA GLY A 245 -10.51 -5.20 12.27
C GLY A 245 -11.22 -4.94 13.61
N GLN A 246 -10.64 -4.12 14.49
CA GLN A 246 -11.24 -3.77 15.78
C GLN A 246 -12.17 -2.55 15.67
N LEU A 247 -11.91 -1.63 14.73
CA LEU A 247 -12.70 -0.40 14.60
C LEU A 247 -13.80 -0.49 13.53
N TYR A 248 -13.65 -1.40 12.54
CA TYR A 248 -14.54 -1.45 11.39
C TYR A 248 -15.07 -2.87 11.13
N ASP A 249 -16.33 -2.98 10.73
CA ASP A 249 -16.79 -4.13 9.95
C ASP A 249 -16.18 -4.00 8.54
N VAL A 250 -15.01 -4.61 8.36
CA VAL A 250 -14.20 -4.46 7.15
C VAL A 250 -14.98 -4.86 5.90
N LEU A 251 -15.68 -6.01 5.95
CA LEU A 251 -16.46 -6.46 4.79
C LEU A 251 -17.63 -5.53 4.47
N ALA A 252 -18.31 -5.00 5.47
CA ALA A 252 -19.40 -4.04 5.26
C ALA A 252 -18.87 -2.77 4.58
N THR A 253 -17.72 -2.23 5.02
CA THR A 253 -17.13 -1.04 4.39
C THR A 253 -16.76 -1.27 2.93
N TRP A 254 -16.23 -2.45 2.58
CA TRP A 254 -15.86 -2.77 1.20
C TRP A 254 -17.08 -3.11 0.32
N ARG A 255 -18.17 -3.69 0.88
CA ARG A 255 -19.43 -3.89 0.15
C ARG A 255 -20.10 -2.60 -0.29
N GLU A 256 -19.81 -1.48 0.36
CA GLU A 256 -20.21 -0.15 -0.11
C GLU A 256 -19.44 0.29 -1.36
N LYS A 257 -18.22 -0.21 -1.58
CA LYS A 257 -17.26 0.23 -2.62
C LYS A 257 -17.05 -0.77 -3.77
N ALA A 258 -17.48 -2.01 -3.61
CA ALA A 258 -17.29 -3.05 -4.63
C ALA A 258 -18.52 -3.95 -4.78
N THR A 259 -18.66 -4.58 -5.94
CA THR A 259 -19.83 -5.43 -6.26
C THR A 259 -19.67 -6.86 -5.73
N HIS A 260 -18.45 -7.39 -5.72
CA HIS A 260 -18.14 -8.75 -5.29
C HIS A 260 -17.04 -8.72 -4.24
N VAL A 261 -17.41 -8.88 -2.98
CA VAL A 261 -16.49 -8.79 -1.84
C VAL A 261 -16.48 -10.08 -1.06
N SER A 262 -15.30 -10.62 -0.89
CA SER A 262 -14.99 -11.73 0.02
C SER A 262 -13.85 -11.37 0.95
N GLY A 263 -13.61 -12.17 1.98
CA GLY A 263 -12.47 -11.94 2.85
C GLY A 263 -12.68 -12.39 4.28
N ARG A 264 -11.64 -12.24 5.09
CA ARG A 264 -11.64 -12.62 6.51
C ARG A 264 -10.46 -12.02 7.28
N ALA A 265 -10.52 -12.10 8.58
CA ALA A 265 -9.40 -11.79 9.46
C ALA A 265 -8.35 -12.92 9.43
N LEU A 266 -7.06 -12.53 9.54
CA LEU A 266 -5.94 -13.42 9.81
C LEU A 266 -5.39 -13.17 11.22
N ASP A 267 -4.84 -14.19 11.88
CA ASP A 267 -4.35 -14.08 13.26
C ASP A 267 -3.00 -13.34 13.35
N CYS A 268 -2.99 -12.06 13.03
CA CYS A 268 -1.81 -11.19 13.03
C CYS A 268 -2.21 -9.73 13.30
N GLY A 269 -1.22 -8.83 13.27
CA GLY A 269 -1.39 -7.38 13.26
C GLY A 269 -1.57 -6.80 11.87
N HIS A 270 -0.92 -5.65 11.62
CA HIS A 270 -1.10 -4.86 10.41
C HIS A 270 -0.39 -5.41 9.18
N THR A 271 0.82 -5.98 9.34
CA THR A 271 1.67 -6.39 8.23
C THR A 271 1.52 -7.87 7.89
N LEU A 272 0.36 -8.23 7.31
CA LEU A 272 -0.02 -9.62 7.05
C LEU A 272 1.07 -10.41 6.30
N GLN A 273 1.72 -9.77 5.33
CA GLN A 273 2.75 -10.37 4.50
C GLN A 273 4.06 -10.69 5.26
N GLU A 274 4.29 -10.01 6.37
CA GLU A 274 5.46 -10.24 7.24
C GLU A 274 5.12 -11.05 8.47
N GLU A 275 3.91 -10.86 9.04
CA GLU A 275 3.47 -11.49 10.29
C GLU A 275 2.86 -12.89 10.09
N ALA A 276 2.15 -13.10 8.99
CA ALA A 276 1.40 -14.34 8.73
C ALA A 276 1.48 -14.78 7.25
N PRO A 277 2.70 -14.92 6.67
CA PRO A 277 2.88 -15.16 5.23
C PRO A 277 2.18 -16.40 4.73
N GLU A 278 2.22 -17.53 5.47
CA GLU A 278 1.56 -18.76 5.03
C GLU A 278 0.03 -18.65 5.09
N ALA A 279 -0.51 -17.94 6.09
CA ALA A 279 -1.94 -17.71 6.17
C ALA A 279 -2.40 -16.81 5.02
N LEU A 280 -1.62 -15.76 4.70
CA LEU A 280 -1.87 -14.89 3.57
C LEU A 280 -1.83 -15.66 2.24
N LEU A 281 -0.83 -16.49 2.01
CA LEU A 281 -0.70 -17.31 0.80
C LEU A 281 -1.86 -18.28 0.63
N ARG A 282 -2.38 -18.88 1.72
CA ARG A 282 -3.57 -19.76 1.67
C ARG A 282 -4.82 -19.06 1.14
N GLU A 283 -4.96 -17.76 1.40
CA GLU A 283 -6.08 -16.96 0.91
C GLU A 283 -5.84 -16.40 -0.51
N LEU A 284 -4.60 -15.93 -0.77
CA LEU A 284 -4.28 -15.32 -2.06
C LEU A 284 -4.24 -16.33 -3.21
N ARG A 285 -3.62 -17.50 -3.03
CA ARG A 285 -3.46 -18.47 -4.13
C ARG A 285 -4.78 -18.89 -4.79
N PRO A 286 -5.83 -19.30 -4.06
CA PRO A 286 -7.11 -19.67 -4.68
C PRO A 286 -7.87 -18.44 -5.24
N PHE A 287 -7.69 -17.26 -4.66
CA PHE A 287 -8.32 -16.06 -5.15
C PHE A 287 -7.72 -15.56 -6.46
N LEU A 288 -6.41 -15.69 -6.63
CA LEU A 288 -5.65 -15.23 -7.81
C LEU A 288 -5.68 -16.24 -8.97
N ALA A 289 -6.05 -17.49 -8.72
CA ALA A 289 -6.08 -18.58 -9.70
C ALA A 289 -7.14 -18.39 -10.81
#